data_48a09d71d197ccc06f543989590a86b2
#
_entry.id   48a09d71d197ccc06f543989590a86b2
#
_cell.length_a   1.000
_cell.length_b   1.000
_cell.length_c   1.000
_cell.angle_alpha   90.00
_cell.angle_beta   90.00
_cell.angle_gamma   90.00
#
_symmetry.space_group_name_H-M   'P 1'
#
loop_
_entity.id
_entity.type
_entity.pdbx_description
1 polymer ?
#
loop_
_entity_poly.entity_id
_entity_poly.type
_entity_poly.pdbx_seq_one_letter_code
_entity_poly.pdbx_strand_id
1 'polypeptide(L)'
;ASAVGVDAPVVTFGTYEPKDWVSENLRSFKPISVGRFFVHGSHWDEDLPVAKIGLQVDAGLAFGSGEHQTTKGCLAAIDWVAKRGPRHNALDMGCGSGILGMACAKTWRSTVMMADIDAASVRVAQENARVNKIADLVTAIHSNGFQDTRIRDGGYYDIVCANILA
;
A
#
# COMPACT_ATOMS: atom_id res chain seq x y z
N ALA A 1 -26.79 -12.08 -33.44
CA ALA A 1 -27.66 -10.90 -33.22
C ALA A 1 -29.09 -11.18 -33.66
N SER A 2 -29.29 -11.86 -34.78
CA SER A 2 -30.62 -12.13 -35.31
C SER A 2 -31.49 -13.11 -34.46
N ALA A 3 -30.89 -13.88 -33.58
CA ALA A 3 -31.60 -14.83 -32.71
C ALA A 3 -32.27 -14.18 -31.48
N VAL A 4 -31.97 -12.91 -31.18
CA VAL A 4 -32.45 -12.21 -29.99
C VAL A 4 -33.25 -10.94 -30.35
N GLY A 5 -33.49 -10.67 -31.63
CA GLY A 5 -34.30 -9.52 -32.12
C GLY A 5 -33.70 -8.12 -31.78
N VAL A 6 -32.37 -8.07 -31.60
CA VAL A 6 -31.66 -6.80 -31.32
C VAL A 6 -30.76 -6.52 -32.53
N ASP A 7 -30.82 -5.30 -33.07
CA ASP A 7 -29.96 -4.84 -34.14
C ASP A 7 -28.49 -4.92 -33.73
N ALA A 8 -27.62 -5.31 -34.65
CA ALA A 8 -26.19 -5.37 -34.41
C ALA A 8 -25.67 -3.94 -34.07
N PRO A 9 -24.88 -3.76 -33.00
CA PRO A 9 -24.33 -2.45 -32.68
C PRO A 9 -23.40 -1.97 -33.80
N VAL A 10 -23.46 -0.69 -34.13
CA VAL A 10 -22.51 -0.04 -35.03
C VAL A 10 -21.16 0.00 -34.33
N VAL A 11 -20.18 -0.72 -34.87
CA VAL A 11 -18.80 -0.71 -34.40
C VAL A 11 -18.02 0.31 -35.21
N THR A 12 -17.54 1.36 -34.53
CA THR A 12 -16.61 2.33 -35.12
C THR A 12 -15.20 2.05 -34.63
N PHE A 13 -14.25 1.96 -35.56
CA PHE A 13 -12.83 1.82 -35.27
C PHE A 13 -12.20 3.21 -35.32
N GLY A 14 -11.46 3.57 -34.27
CA GLY A 14 -10.66 4.78 -34.22
C GLY A 14 -9.26 4.47 -33.68
N THR A 15 -8.26 5.18 -34.16
CA THR A 15 -6.92 5.21 -33.55
C THR A 15 -6.95 6.20 -32.40
N TYR A 16 -6.61 5.69 -31.19
CA TYR A 16 -6.37 6.55 -30.05
C TYR A 16 -4.88 6.90 -29.99
N GLU A 17 -4.57 8.17 -29.80
CA GLU A 17 -3.23 8.59 -29.42
C GLU A 17 -2.81 7.82 -28.15
N PRO A 18 -1.54 7.39 -28.04
CA PRO A 18 -1.04 6.75 -26.83
C PRO A 18 -1.19 7.73 -25.66
N LYS A 19 -2.20 7.52 -24.82
CA LYS A 19 -2.44 8.33 -23.65
C LYS A 19 -1.66 7.74 -22.49
N ASP A 20 -0.88 8.54 -21.82
CA ASP A 20 -0.17 8.10 -20.60
C ASP A 20 -1.17 7.99 -19.44
N TRP A 21 -1.93 6.88 -19.47
CA TRP A 21 -2.90 6.55 -18.43
C TRP A 21 -2.28 6.42 -17.04
N VAL A 22 -1.00 6.11 -16.97
CA VAL A 22 -0.28 5.98 -15.70
C VAL A 22 -0.12 7.36 -15.08
N SER A 23 0.35 8.34 -15.83
CA SER A 23 0.51 9.71 -15.34
C SER A 23 -0.82 10.38 -15.01
N GLU A 24 -1.90 10.11 -15.77
CA GLU A 24 -3.23 10.63 -15.43
C GLU A 24 -3.80 10.00 -14.15
N ASN A 25 -3.68 8.69 -14.00
CA ASN A 25 -4.11 8.02 -12.77
C ASN A 25 -3.32 8.48 -11.56
N LEU A 26 -2.01 8.69 -11.69
CA LEU A 26 -1.17 9.23 -10.62
C LEU A 26 -1.67 10.62 -10.18
N ARG A 27 -1.99 11.51 -11.12
CA ARG A 27 -2.49 12.87 -10.83
C ARG A 27 -3.92 12.90 -10.28
N SER A 28 -4.71 11.87 -10.54
CA SER A 28 -6.09 11.79 -10.04
C SER A 28 -6.17 11.33 -8.58
N PHE A 29 -5.09 10.77 -8.03
CA PHE A 29 -5.04 10.30 -6.66
C PHE A 29 -5.12 11.47 -5.67
N LYS A 30 -6.27 11.59 -5.01
CA LYS A 30 -6.46 12.61 -3.97
C LYS A 30 -5.85 12.14 -2.66
N PRO A 31 -5.14 13.01 -1.93
CA PRO A 31 -4.59 12.66 -0.63
C PRO A 31 -5.68 12.18 0.34
N ILE A 32 -5.33 11.24 1.18
CA ILE A 32 -6.24 10.62 2.13
C ILE A 32 -5.71 10.86 3.55
N SER A 33 -6.53 11.45 4.41
CA SER A 33 -6.19 11.65 5.82
C SER A 33 -6.94 10.64 6.70
N VAL A 34 -6.21 9.82 7.45
CA VAL A 34 -6.75 8.82 8.37
C VAL A 34 -5.98 8.86 9.68
N GLY A 35 -6.63 9.25 10.78
CA GLY A 35 -5.96 9.41 12.08
C GLY A 35 -4.73 10.31 11.94
N ARG A 36 -3.55 9.81 12.35
CA ARG A 36 -2.26 10.52 12.21
C ARG A 36 -1.66 10.44 10.82
N PHE A 37 -2.18 9.61 9.92
CA PHE A 37 -1.60 9.37 8.61
C PHE A 37 -2.17 10.31 7.56
N PHE A 38 -1.28 10.73 6.65
CA PHE A 38 -1.61 11.45 5.43
C PHE A 38 -0.98 10.70 4.26
N VAL A 39 -1.81 10.01 3.48
CA VAL A 39 -1.38 9.24 2.31
C VAL A 39 -1.47 10.12 1.08
N HIS A 40 -0.40 10.21 0.33
CA HIS A 40 -0.31 11.05 -0.87
C HIS A 40 0.55 10.41 -1.96
N GLY A 41 0.33 10.80 -3.20
CA GLY A 41 1.19 10.43 -4.32
C GLY A 41 2.46 11.28 -4.43
N SER A 42 3.34 10.92 -5.36
CA SER A 42 4.58 11.67 -5.65
C SER A 42 4.31 13.05 -6.26
N HIS A 43 3.11 13.26 -6.83
CA HIS A 43 2.68 14.53 -7.41
C HIS A 43 2.24 15.57 -6.35
N TRP A 44 2.15 15.16 -5.07
CA TRP A 44 1.84 16.08 -3.99
C TRP A 44 3.05 16.94 -3.66
N ASP A 45 2.96 18.24 -3.91
CA ASP A 45 4.03 19.22 -3.75
C ASP A 45 3.79 20.22 -2.60
N GLU A 46 2.65 20.10 -1.90
CA GLU A 46 2.35 20.92 -0.75
C GLU A 46 2.98 20.37 0.55
N ASP A 47 3.09 21.22 1.55
CA ASP A 47 3.53 20.81 2.88
C ASP A 47 2.57 19.79 3.51
N LEU A 48 3.13 18.87 4.27
CA LEU A 48 2.30 17.92 5.03
C LEU A 48 1.49 18.66 6.09
N PRO A 49 0.22 18.30 6.28
CA PRO A 49 -0.58 18.87 7.35
C PRO A 49 0.09 18.67 8.72
N VAL A 50 -0.01 19.68 9.58
CA VAL A 50 0.61 19.68 10.92
C VAL A 50 0.23 18.41 11.70
N ALA A 51 1.22 17.83 12.38
CA ALA A 51 1.09 16.61 13.19
C ALA A 51 0.67 15.34 12.41
N LYS A 52 0.81 15.32 11.09
CA LYS A 52 0.59 14.12 10.28
C LYS A 52 1.88 13.39 9.93
N ILE A 53 1.77 12.09 9.81
CA ILE A 53 2.79 11.20 9.27
C ILE A 53 2.50 11.00 7.79
N GLY A 54 3.32 11.56 6.92
CA GLY A 54 3.21 11.37 5.48
C GLY A 54 3.58 9.94 5.07
N LEU A 55 2.75 9.36 4.23
CA LEU A 55 2.97 8.08 3.57
C LEU A 55 2.86 8.32 2.05
N GLN A 56 4.02 8.42 1.39
CA GLN A 56 4.05 8.57 -0.06
C GLN A 56 3.88 7.21 -0.72
N VAL A 57 2.79 7.05 -1.48
CA VAL A 57 2.48 5.84 -2.24
C VAL A 57 1.83 6.26 -3.55
N ASP A 58 2.41 5.89 -4.66
CA ASP A 58 1.80 6.12 -5.96
C ASP A 58 0.79 5.02 -6.29
N ALA A 59 -0.33 5.42 -6.92
CA ALA A 59 -1.28 4.48 -7.49
C ALA A 59 -0.59 3.74 -8.65
N GLY A 60 -0.20 2.51 -8.42
CA GLY A 60 0.57 1.70 -9.36
C GLY A 60 0.06 0.28 -9.46
N LEU A 61 0.92 -0.61 -9.96
CA LEU A 61 0.62 -2.02 -10.22
C LEU A 61 0.35 -2.85 -8.95
N ALA A 62 0.68 -2.34 -7.75
CA ALA A 62 0.46 -3.05 -6.49
C ALA A 62 -0.82 -2.57 -5.79
N PHE A 63 -1.56 -3.52 -5.23
CA PHE A 63 -2.74 -3.25 -4.41
C PHE A 63 -2.36 -2.45 -3.16
N GLY A 64 -3.23 -1.52 -2.72
CA GLY A 64 -3.03 -0.82 -1.44
C GLY A 64 -2.55 0.64 -1.57
N SER A 65 -3.04 1.38 -2.58
CA SER A 65 -2.82 2.84 -2.69
C SER A 65 -3.43 3.66 -1.55
N GLY A 66 -4.15 3.01 -0.62
CA GLY A 66 -4.86 3.71 0.47
C GLY A 66 -6.30 4.09 0.14
N GLU A 67 -6.74 3.99 -1.11
CA GLU A 67 -8.12 4.34 -1.51
C GLU A 67 -9.15 3.33 -0.99
N HIS A 68 -8.78 2.07 -0.84
CA HIS A 68 -9.67 1.03 -0.34
C HIS A 68 -10.09 1.28 1.10
N GLN A 69 -11.38 1.08 1.39
CA GLN A 69 -11.93 1.27 2.74
C GLN A 69 -11.25 0.36 3.78
N THR A 70 -10.85 -0.85 3.38
CA THR A 70 -10.12 -1.78 4.25
C THR A 70 -8.75 -1.24 4.65
N THR A 71 -8.00 -0.63 3.72
CA THR A 71 -6.71 0.01 4.02
C THR A 71 -6.89 1.18 4.98
N LYS A 72 -7.91 2.02 4.77
CA LYS A 72 -8.26 3.11 5.71
C LYS A 72 -8.60 2.56 7.10
N GLY A 73 -9.36 1.46 7.17
CA GLY A 73 -9.69 0.78 8.43
C GLY A 73 -8.43 0.29 9.16
N CYS A 74 -7.50 -0.34 8.45
CA CYS A 74 -6.23 -0.80 9.02
C CYS A 74 -5.35 0.38 9.50
N LEU A 75 -5.25 1.47 8.74
CA LEU A 75 -4.53 2.67 9.17
C LEU A 75 -5.15 3.30 10.43
N ALA A 76 -6.48 3.36 10.50
CA ALA A 76 -7.19 3.83 11.70
C ALA A 76 -6.92 2.91 12.91
N ALA A 77 -6.86 1.59 12.70
CA ALA A 77 -6.52 0.63 13.74
C ALA A 77 -5.08 0.81 14.24
N ILE A 78 -4.12 1.02 13.34
CA ILE A 78 -2.72 1.34 13.70
C ILE A 78 -2.67 2.62 14.53
N ASP A 79 -3.38 3.68 14.15
CA ASP A 79 -3.46 4.93 14.94
C ASP A 79 -4.04 4.69 16.33
N TRP A 80 -5.07 3.85 16.43
CA TRP A 80 -5.69 3.50 17.71
C TRP A 80 -4.73 2.69 18.60
N VAL A 81 -3.98 1.72 18.04
CA VAL A 81 -2.95 0.95 18.76
C VAL A 81 -1.81 1.85 19.21
N ALA A 82 -1.42 2.82 18.38
CA ALA A 82 -0.33 3.74 18.69
C ALA A 82 -0.55 4.59 19.95
N LYS A 83 -1.79 4.82 20.33
CA LYS A 83 -2.15 5.50 21.57
C LYS A 83 -1.95 4.63 22.82
N ARG A 84 -1.60 3.34 22.64
CA ARG A 84 -1.46 2.34 23.72
C ARG A 84 -0.02 1.95 24.03
N GLY A 85 0.93 2.61 23.42
CA GLY A 85 2.36 2.40 23.66
C GLY A 85 3.12 1.90 22.45
N PRO A 86 4.44 1.75 22.60
CA PRO A 86 5.32 1.39 21.51
C PRO A 86 5.11 -0.06 21.02
N ARG A 87 5.51 -0.30 19.78
CA ARG A 87 5.65 -1.61 19.15
C ARG A 87 7.04 -1.65 18.50
N HIS A 88 7.79 -2.71 18.71
CA HIS A 88 9.18 -2.79 18.29
C HIS A 88 9.37 -3.65 17.05
N ASN A 89 8.49 -4.63 16.84
CA ASN A 89 8.57 -5.57 15.74
C ASN A 89 7.19 -5.75 15.11
N ALA A 90 7.10 -5.50 13.80
CA ALA A 90 5.85 -5.59 13.05
C ALA A 90 5.96 -6.53 11.85
N LEU A 91 4.86 -7.18 11.51
CA LEU A 91 4.70 -7.96 10.28
C LEU A 91 3.55 -7.37 9.46
N ASP A 92 3.82 -7.13 8.17
CA ASP A 92 2.80 -6.78 7.17
C ASP A 92 2.69 -7.94 6.18
N MET A 93 1.68 -8.78 6.34
CA MET A 93 1.44 -9.97 5.53
C MET A 93 0.49 -9.65 4.38
N GLY A 94 0.89 -10.00 3.14
CA GLY A 94 0.22 -9.55 1.93
C GLY A 94 0.38 -8.05 1.77
N CYS A 95 1.62 -7.57 1.85
CA CYS A 95 1.92 -6.15 2.05
C CYS A 95 1.53 -5.25 0.86
N GLY A 96 1.41 -5.80 -0.36
CA GLY A 96 1.12 -5.03 -1.56
C GLY A 96 2.08 -3.84 -1.74
N SER A 97 1.56 -2.62 -1.65
CA SER A 97 2.36 -1.39 -1.68
C SER A 97 3.25 -1.17 -0.45
N GLY A 98 3.06 -1.94 0.62
CA GLY A 98 3.75 -1.81 1.90
C GLY A 98 3.21 -0.70 2.81
N ILE A 99 2.06 -0.12 2.50
CA ILE A 99 1.53 1.06 3.21
C ILE A 99 1.32 0.81 4.72
N LEU A 100 0.83 -0.38 5.11
CA LEU A 100 0.58 -0.70 6.52
C LEU A 100 1.87 -0.91 7.29
N GLY A 101 2.83 -1.64 6.70
CA GLY A 101 4.16 -1.79 7.26
C GLY A 101 4.88 -0.46 7.39
N MET A 102 4.80 0.42 6.39
CA MET A 102 5.36 1.77 6.46
C MET A 102 4.69 2.61 7.55
N ALA A 103 3.38 2.48 7.75
CA ALA A 103 2.67 3.15 8.83
C ALA A 103 3.20 2.69 10.20
N CYS A 104 3.44 1.39 10.39
CA CYS A 104 4.06 0.85 11.61
C CYS A 104 5.48 1.40 11.80
N ALA A 105 6.34 1.32 10.77
CA ALA A 105 7.72 1.78 10.83
C ALA A 105 7.81 3.27 11.21
N LYS A 106 7.02 4.13 10.56
CA LYS A 106 7.02 5.57 10.84
C LYS A 106 6.42 5.94 12.20
N THR A 107 5.45 5.16 12.67
CA THR A 107 4.77 5.43 13.95
C THR A 107 5.68 5.15 15.14
N TRP A 108 6.38 4.02 15.11
CA TRP A 108 7.13 3.54 16.29
C TRP A 108 8.64 3.44 16.07
N ARG A 109 9.14 3.73 14.88
CA ARG A 109 10.52 3.41 14.50
C ARG A 109 10.82 1.91 14.65
N SER A 110 9.79 1.07 14.47
CA SER A 110 9.88 -0.38 14.61
C SER A 110 10.59 -1.02 13.41
N THR A 111 11.21 -2.17 13.67
CA THR A 111 11.60 -3.09 12.59
C THR A 111 10.36 -3.71 11.98
N VAL A 112 10.27 -3.75 10.66
CA VAL A 112 9.10 -4.27 9.95
C VAL A 112 9.52 -5.33 8.92
N MET A 113 8.94 -6.51 9.05
CA MET A 113 8.94 -7.52 8.00
C MET A 113 7.71 -7.29 7.12
N MET A 114 7.90 -7.10 5.83
CA MET A 114 6.83 -7.07 4.83
C MET A 114 6.91 -8.33 3.98
N ALA A 115 5.82 -9.02 3.77
CA ALA A 115 5.80 -10.25 2.99
C ALA A 115 4.64 -10.25 1.99
N ASP A 116 4.91 -10.67 0.77
CA ASP A 116 3.88 -10.85 -0.25
C ASP A 116 4.16 -12.07 -1.12
N ILE A 117 3.12 -12.71 -1.62
CA ILE A 117 3.22 -13.82 -2.57
C ILE A 117 3.57 -13.31 -3.99
N ASP A 118 3.30 -12.04 -4.28
CA ASP A 118 3.66 -11.42 -5.54
C ASP A 118 5.02 -10.70 -5.44
N ALA A 119 5.99 -11.19 -6.20
CA ALA A 119 7.32 -10.58 -6.24
C ALA A 119 7.33 -9.13 -6.79
N ALA A 120 6.32 -8.73 -7.58
CA ALA A 120 6.18 -7.35 -8.02
C ALA A 120 5.78 -6.44 -6.85
N SER A 121 4.84 -6.87 -6.04
CA SER A 121 4.43 -6.19 -4.80
C SER A 121 5.61 -6.01 -3.84
N VAL A 122 6.45 -7.03 -3.66
CA VAL A 122 7.67 -6.93 -2.82
C VAL A 122 8.60 -5.81 -3.31
N ARG A 123 8.84 -5.72 -4.63
CA ARG A 123 9.68 -4.65 -5.20
C ARG A 123 9.05 -3.27 -4.98
N VAL A 124 7.74 -3.14 -5.17
CA VAL A 124 7.02 -1.89 -4.92
C VAL A 124 7.11 -1.48 -3.44
N ALA A 125 6.92 -2.42 -2.52
CA ALA A 125 7.04 -2.15 -1.08
C ALA A 125 8.46 -1.69 -0.70
N GLN A 126 9.50 -2.31 -1.27
CA GLN A 126 10.90 -1.89 -1.08
C GLN A 126 11.16 -0.47 -1.59
N GLU A 127 10.66 -0.15 -2.78
CA GLU A 127 10.82 1.19 -3.36
C GLU A 127 10.07 2.25 -2.55
N ASN A 128 8.83 1.96 -2.16
CA ASN A 128 8.06 2.84 -1.29
C ASN A 128 8.76 3.07 0.06
N ALA A 129 9.39 2.05 0.64
CA ALA A 129 10.17 2.21 1.87
C ALA A 129 11.36 3.16 1.69
N ARG A 130 12.05 3.10 0.52
CA ARG A 130 13.15 4.03 0.18
C ARG A 130 12.67 5.46 0.03
N VAL A 131 11.62 5.66 -0.78
CA VAL A 131 11.01 6.99 -1.00
C VAL A 131 10.55 7.60 0.33
N ASN A 132 10.00 6.79 1.22
CA ASN A 132 9.57 7.20 2.56
C ASN A 132 10.70 7.32 3.59
N LYS A 133 11.97 7.09 3.21
CA LYS A 133 13.17 7.22 4.05
C LYS A 133 13.16 6.31 5.29
N ILE A 134 12.66 5.09 5.12
CA ILE A 134 12.59 4.06 6.18
C ILE A 134 13.11 2.70 5.71
N ALA A 135 13.92 2.67 4.66
CA ALA A 135 14.47 1.42 4.12
C ALA A 135 15.35 0.67 5.14
N ASP A 136 15.92 1.39 6.11
CA ASP A 136 16.69 0.85 7.23
C ASP A 136 15.85 0.08 8.25
N LEU A 137 14.55 0.33 8.30
CA LEU A 137 13.61 -0.30 9.22
C LEU A 137 12.83 -1.46 8.59
N VAL A 138 12.86 -1.58 7.25
CA VAL A 138 11.98 -2.47 6.51
C VAL A 138 12.76 -3.56 5.81
N THR A 139 12.30 -4.80 5.97
CA THR A 139 12.73 -5.95 5.16
C THR A 139 11.53 -6.48 4.39
N ALA A 140 11.52 -6.35 3.07
CA ALA A 140 10.45 -6.90 2.25
C ALA A 140 10.91 -8.19 1.55
N ILE A 141 10.09 -9.23 1.63
CA ILE A 141 10.41 -10.58 1.14
C ILE A 141 9.27 -11.19 0.35
N HIS A 142 9.62 -11.99 -0.65
CA HIS A 142 8.67 -12.86 -1.34
C HIS A 142 8.41 -14.10 -0.48
N SER A 143 7.15 -14.33 -0.09
CA SER A 143 6.76 -15.48 0.71
C SER A 143 5.30 -15.87 0.49
N ASN A 144 5.03 -17.15 0.40
CA ASN A 144 3.68 -17.69 0.47
C ASN A 144 3.26 -17.82 1.93
N GLY A 145 2.60 -16.79 2.46
CA GLY A 145 2.23 -16.71 3.86
C GLY A 145 3.43 -16.89 4.79
N PHE A 146 3.31 -17.71 5.79
CA PHE A 146 4.34 -17.98 6.82
C PHE A 146 5.38 -19.03 6.42
N GLN A 147 5.56 -19.37 5.14
CA GLN A 147 6.47 -20.43 4.72
C GLN A 147 7.95 -20.03 4.83
N ASP A 148 8.28 -18.77 4.68
CA ASP A 148 9.66 -18.30 4.81
C ASP A 148 10.14 -18.38 6.28
N THR A 149 11.34 -18.95 6.48
CA THR A 149 11.93 -19.11 7.82
C THR A 149 12.19 -17.77 8.49
N ARG A 150 12.52 -16.72 7.73
CA ARG A 150 12.73 -15.37 8.28
C ARG A 150 11.50 -14.80 8.98
N ILE A 151 10.29 -15.21 8.55
CA ILE A 151 9.05 -14.83 9.21
C ILE A 151 8.82 -15.68 10.46
N ARG A 152 9.00 -17.00 10.35
CA ARG A 152 8.74 -17.93 11.46
C ARG A 152 9.76 -17.80 12.58
N ASP A 153 11.04 -17.64 12.22
CA ASP A 153 12.16 -17.62 13.14
C ASP A 153 12.52 -16.18 13.56
N GLY A 154 11.85 -15.16 12.98
CA GLY A 154 12.02 -13.73 13.26
C GLY A 154 11.56 -13.28 14.66
N GLY A 155 11.11 -14.22 15.50
CA GLY A 155 10.66 -13.95 16.85
C GLY A 155 9.17 -13.57 16.93
N TYR A 156 8.81 -12.88 18.01
CA TYR A 156 7.45 -12.44 18.22
C TYR A 156 7.22 -11.08 17.55
N TYR A 157 6.07 -10.94 16.89
CA TYR A 157 5.61 -9.67 16.36
C TYR A 157 4.65 -9.00 17.34
N ASP A 158 4.93 -7.76 17.70
CA ASP A 158 4.05 -6.95 18.58
C ASP A 158 2.76 -6.55 17.86
N ILE A 159 2.81 -6.50 16.52
CA ILE A 159 1.67 -6.20 15.66
C ILE A 159 1.80 -6.97 14.34
N VAL A 160 0.70 -7.53 13.90
CA VAL A 160 0.57 -8.15 12.57
C VAL A 160 -0.53 -7.45 11.79
N CYS A 161 -0.19 -6.91 10.64
CA CYS A 161 -1.14 -6.38 9.67
C CYS A 161 -1.40 -7.44 8.60
N ALA A 162 -2.66 -7.68 8.26
CA ALA A 162 -3.06 -8.56 7.16
C ALA A 162 -4.34 -8.00 6.53
N ASN A 163 -4.20 -7.35 5.38
CA ASN A 163 -5.31 -6.80 4.58
C ASN A 163 -5.40 -7.57 3.26
N ILE A 164 -5.64 -8.85 3.35
CA ILE A 164 -5.70 -9.80 2.25
C ILE A 164 -7.10 -10.37 2.09
N LEU A 165 -7.45 -10.70 0.85
CA LEU A 165 -8.68 -11.46 0.57
C LEU A 165 -8.45 -12.93 0.92
N ALA A 166 -9.46 -13.54 1.56
CA ALA A 166 -9.48 -14.96 1.86
C ALA A 166 -9.98 -15.78 0.66
#